data_8ae2a7fa3c1ad9abd9d16f7e1ace51fd
#
_entry.id   8ae2a7fa3c1ad9abd9d16f7e1ace51fd
#
_cell.length_a   1.000
_cell.length_b   1.000
_cell.length_c   1.000
_cell.angle_alpha   90.00
_cell.angle_beta   90.00
_cell.angle_gamma   90.00
#
_symmetry.space_group_name_H-M   'P 1'
#
loop_
_entity.id
_entity.type
_entity.pdbx_description
1 polymer ?
#
loop_
_entity_poly.entity_id
_entity_poly.type
_entity_poly.pdbx_seq_one_letter_code
_entity_poly.pdbx_strand_id
1 'polypeptide(L)'
;MAEKVLVAMSGGVDSSVAAYLLQQQGYACIGVTMRLYENETAGIPRGHTCCSLDDVEDARAVAYDLGMPYYVLNFTEEFDEKVIRKFVQVYQNGGTPNPCIDCNRYLKFGLLESRARALGCEVLATGHYARIEQLPDGRWMLKKAADPEKDQSYVLAWLTQEQLAHTRFPLGGLRKSEARAIAEAHGFCNAHKHDSQDICFVPDGDYARFMEDFTGKHYPAGDFLDESGRVVGTHNGAV
;
A
#
# COMPACT_ATOMS: atom_id res chain seq x y z
N MET A 1 6.70 -3.13 -30.27
CA MET A 1 6.35 -4.09 -29.18
C MET A 1 5.55 -3.30 -28.14
N ALA A 2 4.56 -3.91 -27.50
CA ALA A 2 3.84 -3.24 -26.41
C ALA A 2 4.80 -2.92 -25.24
N GLU A 3 4.63 -1.74 -24.65
CA GLU A 3 5.41 -1.32 -23.48
C GLU A 3 5.06 -2.23 -22.28
N LYS A 4 6.10 -2.72 -21.59
CA LYS A 4 5.92 -3.62 -20.45
C LYS A 4 5.74 -2.84 -19.17
N VAL A 5 4.68 -3.20 -18.40
CA VAL A 5 4.34 -2.57 -17.13
C VAL A 5 4.27 -3.63 -16.04
N LEU A 6 4.96 -3.39 -14.93
CA LEU A 6 4.76 -4.16 -13.71
C LEU A 6 3.62 -3.54 -12.90
N VAL A 7 2.59 -4.33 -12.59
CA VAL A 7 1.44 -3.90 -11.80
C VAL A 7 1.54 -4.47 -10.40
N ALA A 8 1.64 -3.60 -9.39
CA ALA A 8 1.60 -4.01 -8.00
C ALA A 8 0.16 -4.40 -7.62
N MET A 9 -0.07 -5.68 -7.39
CA MET A 9 -1.37 -6.26 -7.07
C MET A 9 -1.42 -6.66 -5.60
N SER A 10 -2.34 -6.07 -4.85
CA SER A 10 -2.53 -6.34 -3.41
C SER A 10 -3.67 -7.32 -3.12
N GLY A 11 -4.31 -7.90 -4.13
CA GLY A 11 -5.54 -8.69 -3.95
C GLY A 11 -6.81 -7.86 -3.72
N GLY A 12 -6.69 -6.54 -3.66
CA GLY A 12 -7.82 -5.62 -3.57
C GLY A 12 -8.38 -5.22 -4.95
N VAL A 13 -9.61 -4.72 -4.97
CA VAL A 13 -10.33 -4.31 -6.18
C VAL A 13 -9.56 -3.26 -6.99
N ASP A 14 -8.93 -2.31 -6.33
CA ASP A 14 -8.24 -1.20 -6.99
C ASP A 14 -7.07 -1.65 -7.85
N SER A 15 -6.22 -2.53 -7.31
CA SER A 15 -5.08 -3.07 -8.07
C SER A 15 -5.52 -3.96 -9.24
N SER A 16 -6.63 -4.67 -9.09
CA SER A 16 -7.23 -5.49 -10.15
C SER A 16 -7.74 -4.64 -11.30
N VAL A 17 -8.48 -3.58 -10.99
CA VAL A 17 -8.98 -2.63 -11.99
C VAL A 17 -7.83 -1.87 -12.65
N ALA A 18 -6.79 -1.52 -11.91
CA ALA A 18 -5.60 -0.89 -12.48
C ALA A 18 -4.92 -1.78 -13.54
N ALA A 19 -4.79 -3.09 -13.25
CA ALA A 19 -4.24 -4.06 -14.19
C ALA A 19 -5.10 -4.16 -15.46
N TYR A 20 -6.41 -4.27 -15.31
CA TYR A 20 -7.36 -4.32 -16.43
C TYR A 20 -7.26 -3.07 -17.32
N LEU A 21 -7.30 -1.88 -16.73
CA LEU A 21 -7.26 -0.62 -17.48
C LEU A 21 -5.95 -0.46 -18.28
N LEU A 22 -4.83 -0.90 -17.74
CA LEU A 22 -3.55 -0.86 -18.44
C LEU A 22 -3.54 -1.81 -19.65
N GLN A 23 -4.11 -3.00 -19.51
CA GLN A 23 -4.26 -3.91 -20.65
C GLN A 23 -5.16 -3.32 -21.75
N GLN A 24 -6.26 -2.66 -21.37
CA GLN A 24 -7.13 -1.97 -22.33
C GLN A 24 -6.40 -0.83 -23.07
N GLN A 25 -5.40 -0.23 -22.42
CA GLN A 25 -4.52 0.79 -23.03
C GLN A 25 -3.41 0.18 -23.90
N GLY A 26 -3.32 -1.16 -24.00
CA GLY A 26 -2.37 -1.86 -24.87
C GLY A 26 -1.01 -2.16 -24.21
N TYR A 27 -0.88 -2.01 -22.89
CA TYR A 27 0.34 -2.41 -22.18
C TYR A 27 0.47 -3.92 -22.03
N ALA A 28 1.71 -4.42 -22.05
CA ALA A 28 2.03 -5.79 -21.69
C ALA A 28 2.24 -5.87 -20.17
N CYS A 29 1.20 -6.23 -19.42
CA CYS A 29 1.21 -6.22 -17.96
C CYS A 29 1.82 -7.49 -17.36
N ILE A 30 2.60 -7.32 -16.27
CA ILE A 30 3.07 -8.37 -15.37
C ILE A 30 2.56 -8.04 -13.97
N GLY A 31 1.76 -8.93 -13.36
CA GLY A 31 1.26 -8.77 -12.00
C GLY A 31 2.29 -9.19 -10.96
N VAL A 32 2.42 -8.43 -9.89
CA VAL A 32 3.28 -8.78 -8.75
C VAL A 32 2.60 -8.47 -7.43
N THR A 33 2.55 -9.46 -6.54
CA THR A 33 2.22 -9.23 -5.13
C THR A 33 3.50 -9.23 -4.30
N MET A 34 3.64 -8.23 -3.43
CA MET A 34 4.70 -8.18 -2.43
C MET A 34 4.24 -8.91 -1.17
N ARG A 35 4.95 -9.96 -0.76
CA ARG A 35 4.78 -10.57 0.55
C ARG A 35 5.58 -9.73 1.56
N LEU A 36 4.88 -9.06 2.47
CA LEU A 36 5.45 -8.05 3.37
C LEU A 36 5.70 -8.59 4.79
N TYR A 37 4.95 -9.59 5.26
CA TYR A 37 5.11 -10.19 6.59
C TYR A 37 4.60 -11.63 6.57
N GLU A 38 4.95 -12.38 7.62
CA GLU A 38 4.44 -13.72 7.88
C GLU A 38 3.33 -13.64 8.92
N ASN A 39 2.18 -14.24 8.64
CA ASN A 39 1.00 -14.19 9.52
C ASN A 39 1.28 -14.71 10.93
N GLU A 40 2.24 -15.64 11.07
CA GLU A 40 2.61 -16.23 12.35
C GLU A 40 3.46 -15.28 13.22
N THR A 41 4.27 -14.44 12.60
CA THR A 41 5.20 -13.54 13.31
C THR A 41 4.51 -12.26 13.82
N ALA A 42 3.39 -11.87 13.20
CA ALA A 42 2.67 -10.66 13.52
C ALA A 42 1.46 -10.89 14.47
N GLY A 43 1.23 -12.13 14.94
CA GLY A 43 0.08 -12.45 15.80
C GLY A 43 -1.29 -12.21 15.14
N ILE A 44 -1.34 -12.10 13.82
CA ILE A 44 -2.50 -11.64 13.07
C ILE A 44 -3.41 -12.81 12.72
N PRO A 45 -4.71 -12.79 13.07
CA PRO A 45 -5.67 -13.80 12.66
C PRO A 45 -5.76 -13.89 11.13
N ARG A 46 -5.93 -15.10 10.60
CA ARG A 46 -6.12 -15.34 9.17
C ARG A 46 -7.33 -14.54 8.67
N GLY A 47 -7.14 -13.71 7.65
CA GLY A 47 -8.26 -13.13 6.88
C GLY A 47 -8.39 -11.61 6.82
N HIS A 48 -7.52 -10.80 7.44
CA HIS A 48 -7.73 -9.34 7.52
C HIS A 48 -6.53 -8.45 7.11
N THR A 49 -5.60 -8.96 6.32
CA THR A 49 -4.38 -8.20 5.98
C THR A 49 -4.16 -8.08 4.47
N CYS A 50 -3.60 -6.96 4.00
CA CYS A 50 -3.33 -6.70 2.57
C CYS A 50 -2.31 -7.65 1.90
N CYS A 51 -1.84 -8.70 2.58
CA CYS A 51 -0.89 -9.69 2.07
C CYS A 51 -1.16 -11.08 2.66
N SER A 52 -2.43 -11.37 3.00
CA SER A 52 -2.87 -12.71 3.38
C SER A 52 -2.72 -13.68 2.21
N LEU A 53 -2.73 -14.98 2.49
CA LEU A 53 -2.78 -15.99 1.42
C LEU A 53 -4.00 -15.77 0.51
N ASP A 54 -5.13 -15.37 1.08
CA ASP A 54 -6.35 -15.07 0.32
C ASP A 54 -6.15 -13.88 -0.63
N ASP A 55 -5.44 -12.83 -0.20
CA ASP A 55 -5.11 -11.68 -1.06
C ASP A 55 -4.20 -12.08 -2.24
N VAL A 56 -3.22 -12.95 -1.97
CA VAL A 56 -2.35 -13.49 -3.02
C VAL A 56 -3.15 -14.34 -4.02
N GLU A 57 -4.08 -15.17 -3.54
CA GLU A 57 -4.95 -15.97 -4.40
C GLU A 57 -5.92 -15.11 -5.21
N ASP A 58 -6.52 -14.08 -4.61
CA ASP A 58 -7.37 -13.12 -5.32
C ASP A 58 -6.59 -12.41 -6.44
N ALA A 59 -5.38 -11.91 -6.13
CA ALA A 59 -4.53 -11.27 -7.11
C ALA A 59 -4.13 -12.23 -8.25
N ARG A 60 -3.83 -13.49 -7.89
CA ARG A 60 -3.48 -14.54 -8.86
C ARG A 60 -4.66 -14.88 -9.76
N ALA A 61 -5.87 -15.02 -9.19
CA ALA A 61 -7.08 -15.31 -9.95
C ALA A 61 -7.36 -14.21 -10.98
N VAL A 62 -7.34 -12.94 -10.56
CA VAL A 62 -7.52 -11.82 -11.48
C VAL A 62 -6.42 -11.77 -12.56
N ALA A 63 -5.16 -12.00 -12.20
CA ALA A 63 -4.06 -12.04 -13.16
C ALA A 63 -4.25 -13.17 -14.19
N TYR A 64 -4.73 -14.33 -13.75
CA TYR A 64 -5.05 -15.46 -14.61
C TYR A 64 -6.19 -15.12 -15.58
N ASP A 65 -7.29 -14.54 -15.08
CA ASP A 65 -8.44 -14.14 -15.89
C ASP A 65 -8.05 -13.09 -16.94
N LEU A 66 -7.12 -12.21 -16.59
CA LEU A 66 -6.53 -11.22 -17.52
C LEU A 66 -5.46 -11.81 -18.45
N GLY A 67 -5.09 -13.09 -18.30
CA GLY A 67 -4.07 -13.74 -19.14
C GLY A 67 -2.67 -13.15 -18.97
N MET A 68 -2.34 -12.56 -17.82
CA MET A 68 -1.05 -11.92 -17.59
C MET A 68 -0.15 -12.76 -16.66
N PRO A 69 1.19 -12.75 -16.87
CA PRO A 69 2.14 -13.35 -15.94
C PRO A 69 1.99 -12.75 -14.53
N TYR A 70 2.15 -13.60 -13.51
CA TYR A 70 2.02 -13.17 -12.13
C TYR A 70 3.11 -13.79 -11.24
N TYR A 71 3.67 -12.97 -10.35
CA TYR A 71 4.72 -13.37 -9.42
C TYR A 71 4.43 -12.88 -8.00
N VAL A 72 4.92 -13.64 -7.01
CA VAL A 72 4.95 -13.21 -5.61
C VAL A 72 6.41 -12.98 -5.23
N LEU A 73 6.73 -11.77 -4.79
CA LEU A 73 8.07 -11.38 -4.35
C LEU A 73 8.10 -11.23 -2.83
N ASN A 74 9.12 -11.80 -2.20
CA ASN A 74 9.32 -11.70 -0.76
C ASN A 74 10.08 -10.42 -0.42
N PHE A 75 9.49 -9.57 0.42
CA PHE A 75 10.05 -8.33 0.97
C PHE A 75 9.87 -8.26 2.49
N THR A 76 9.75 -9.40 3.17
CA THR A 76 9.48 -9.48 4.61
C THR A 76 10.57 -8.80 5.44
N GLU A 77 11.84 -9.08 5.13
CA GLU A 77 12.97 -8.50 5.85
C GLU A 77 13.04 -6.99 5.69
N GLU A 78 12.91 -6.51 4.44
CA GLU A 78 12.96 -5.07 4.15
C GLU A 78 11.74 -4.33 4.71
N PHE A 79 10.58 -4.99 4.78
CA PHE A 79 9.40 -4.41 5.40
C PHE A 79 9.55 -4.28 6.91
N ASP A 80 10.07 -5.30 7.58
CA ASP A 80 10.40 -5.24 9.01
C ASP A 80 11.38 -4.11 9.29
N GLU A 81 12.52 -4.08 8.58
CA GLU A 81 13.57 -3.09 8.81
C GLU A 81 13.11 -1.65 8.54
N LYS A 82 12.48 -1.41 7.37
CA LYS A 82 12.25 -0.05 6.87
C LYS A 82 10.89 0.53 7.26
N VAL A 83 9.93 -0.33 7.63
CA VAL A 83 8.57 0.10 7.94
C VAL A 83 8.22 -0.20 9.38
N ILE A 84 8.25 -1.48 9.81
CA ILE A 84 7.75 -1.85 11.15
C ILE A 84 8.65 -1.28 12.25
N ARG A 85 9.97 -1.52 12.18
CA ARG A 85 10.91 -1.02 13.21
C ARG A 85 10.90 0.50 13.30
N LYS A 86 10.78 1.19 12.17
CA LYS A 86 10.67 2.65 12.14
C LYS A 86 9.37 3.12 12.77
N PHE A 87 8.25 2.46 12.46
CA PHE A 87 6.96 2.72 13.08
C PHE A 87 7.04 2.63 14.60
N VAL A 88 7.59 1.53 15.12
CA VAL A 88 7.80 1.31 16.56
C VAL A 88 8.70 2.40 17.17
N GLN A 89 9.82 2.71 16.52
CA GLN A 89 10.76 3.73 17.02
C GLN A 89 10.12 5.12 17.09
N VAL A 90 9.30 5.50 16.12
CA VAL A 90 8.64 6.82 16.13
C VAL A 90 7.63 6.91 17.27
N TYR A 91 6.83 5.86 17.51
CA TYR A 91 5.93 5.81 18.67
C TYR A 91 6.70 5.87 19.99
N GLN A 92 7.76 5.08 20.16
CA GLN A 92 8.58 5.11 21.38
C GLN A 92 9.21 6.48 21.67
N ASN A 93 9.39 7.30 20.64
CA ASN A 93 9.89 8.67 20.75
C ASN A 93 8.76 9.73 20.87
N GLY A 94 7.51 9.32 21.09
CA GLY A 94 6.36 10.20 21.24
C GLY A 94 5.85 10.84 19.95
N GLY A 95 6.24 10.31 18.78
CA GLY A 95 5.75 10.77 17.48
C GLY A 95 4.57 9.94 16.97
N THR A 96 3.91 10.40 15.92
CA THR A 96 2.84 9.67 15.23
C THR A 96 3.32 9.25 13.84
N PRO A 97 3.68 7.97 13.62
CA PRO A 97 4.20 7.51 12.34
C PRO A 97 3.08 7.30 11.32
N ASN A 98 3.44 7.44 10.03
CA ASN A 98 2.62 6.95 8.92
C ASN A 98 3.44 5.92 8.11
N PRO A 99 3.28 4.63 8.41
CA PRO A 99 4.08 3.58 7.78
C PRO A 99 3.77 3.40 6.29
N CYS A 100 2.60 3.85 5.81
CA CYS A 100 2.27 3.80 4.39
C CYS A 100 3.20 4.69 3.55
N ILE A 101 3.64 5.83 4.09
CA ILE A 101 4.63 6.69 3.42
C ILE A 101 5.95 5.92 3.23
N ASP A 102 6.43 5.26 4.28
CA ASP A 102 7.68 4.50 4.22
C ASP A 102 7.57 3.27 3.31
N CYS A 103 6.45 2.53 3.37
CA CYS A 103 6.17 1.42 2.47
C CYS A 103 6.19 1.87 1.00
N ASN A 104 5.52 2.96 0.67
CA ASN A 104 5.56 3.50 -0.69
C ASN A 104 6.97 3.92 -1.09
N ARG A 105 7.68 4.67 -0.23
CA ARG A 105 9.00 5.21 -0.52
C ARG A 105 10.07 4.12 -0.71
N TYR A 106 10.15 3.16 0.20
CA TYR A 106 11.27 2.21 0.24
C TYR A 106 10.96 0.90 -0.47
N LEU A 107 9.72 0.41 -0.38
CA LEU A 107 9.38 -0.88 -0.97
C LEU A 107 8.78 -0.73 -2.36
N LYS A 108 7.64 -0.02 -2.50
CA LYS A 108 6.94 0.04 -3.80
C LYS A 108 7.76 0.80 -4.84
N PHE A 109 8.12 2.06 -4.56
CA PHE A 109 8.85 2.91 -5.50
C PHE A 109 10.37 2.90 -5.29
N GLY A 110 10.88 1.97 -4.49
CA GLY A 110 12.28 1.66 -4.33
C GLY A 110 12.59 0.26 -4.82
N LEU A 111 12.38 -0.73 -3.94
CA LEU A 111 12.78 -2.12 -4.22
C LEU A 111 11.95 -2.76 -5.34
N LEU A 112 10.61 -2.59 -5.33
CA LEU A 112 9.75 -3.18 -6.37
C LEU A 112 10.03 -2.55 -7.74
N GLU A 113 10.31 -1.26 -7.81
CA GLU A 113 10.74 -0.59 -9.05
C GLU A 113 12.03 -1.22 -9.59
N SER A 114 13.01 -1.48 -8.73
CA SER A 114 14.26 -2.18 -9.13
C SER A 114 13.97 -3.59 -9.66
N ARG A 115 13.02 -4.31 -9.07
CA ARG A 115 12.59 -5.63 -9.56
C ARG A 115 11.84 -5.53 -10.89
N ALA A 116 11.04 -4.45 -11.09
CA ALA A 116 10.37 -4.20 -12.36
C ALA A 116 11.38 -4.06 -13.50
N ARG A 117 12.42 -3.27 -13.31
CA ARG A 117 13.51 -3.09 -14.28
C ARG A 117 14.22 -4.43 -14.58
N ALA A 118 14.46 -5.27 -13.58
CA ALA A 118 15.06 -6.61 -13.76
C ALA A 118 14.16 -7.56 -14.57
N LEU A 119 12.84 -7.39 -14.51
CA LEU A 119 11.86 -8.13 -15.32
C LEU A 119 11.65 -7.52 -16.71
N GLY A 120 12.39 -6.46 -17.06
CA GLY A 120 12.29 -5.76 -18.32
C GLY A 120 11.05 -4.86 -18.42
N CYS A 121 10.49 -4.43 -17.27
CA CYS A 121 9.43 -3.44 -17.19
C CYS A 121 10.04 -2.07 -16.87
N GLU A 122 9.83 -1.10 -17.74
CA GLU A 122 10.28 0.28 -17.53
C GLU A 122 9.28 1.09 -16.68
N VAL A 123 8.05 0.61 -16.59
CA VAL A 123 6.96 1.28 -15.88
C VAL A 123 6.46 0.42 -14.73
N LEU A 124 6.24 1.06 -13.59
CA LEU A 124 5.57 0.52 -12.41
C LEU A 124 4.17 1.14 -12.32
N ALA A 125 3.15 0.32 -12.10
CA ALA A 125 1.79 0.78 -11.89
C ALA A 125 1.21 0.25 -10.58
N THR A 126 0.34 1.04 -9.98
CA THR A 126 -0.34 0.68 -8.74
C THR A 126 -1.78 1.17 -8.76
N GLY A 127 -2.62 0.60 -7.88
CA GLY A 127 -4.01 1.01 -7.68
C GLY A 127 -4.20 2.28 -6.84
N HIS A 128 -3.21 3.16 -6.73
CA HIS A 128 -3.37 4.39 -5.97
C HIS A 128 -4.28 5.40 -6.70
N TYR A 129 -5.08 6.10 -5.91
CA TYR A 129 -5.86 7.25 -6.35
C TYR A 129 -4.99 8.51 -6.26
N ALA A 130 -4.29 8.79 -7.35
CA ALA A 130 -3.50 10.00 -7.59
C ALA A 130 -3.33 10.18 -9.10
N ARG A 131 -2.95 11.36 -9.56
CA ARG A 131 -2.70 11.64 -10.98
C ARG A 131 -1.27 12.11 -11.20
N ILE A 132 -0.72 11.74 -12.34
CA ILE A 132 0.59 12.22 -12.79
C ILE A 132 0.37 12.95 -14.11
N GLU A 133 0.99 14.11 -14.26
CA GLU A 133 0.92 14.92 -15.46
C GLU A 133 2.31 15.44 -15.82
N GLN A 134 2.67 15.38 -17.10
CA GLN A 134 3.87 16.04 -17.58
C GLN A 134 3.56 17.48 -17.96
N LEU A 135 4.31 18.42 -17.39
CA LEU A 135 4.18 19.82 -17.67
C LEU A 135 4.87 20.19 -19.00
N PRO A 136 4.54 21.34 -19.64
CA PRO A 136 5.16 21.77 -20.87
C PRO A 136 6.69 21.97 -20.80
N ASP A 137 7.22 22.19 -19.59
CA ASP A 137 8.67 22.30 -19.33
C ASP A 137 9.37 20.94 -19.13
N GLY A 138 8.62 19.84 -19.31
CA GLY A 138 9.13 18.47 -19.20
C GLY A 138 9.11 17.91 -17.79
N ARG A 139 8.82 18.69 -16.75
CA ARG A 139 8.70 18.19 -15.36
C ARG A 139 7.44 17.37 -15.18
N TRP A 140 7.51 16.40 -14.29
CA TRP A 140 6.38 15.60 -13.87
C TRP A 140 5.76 16.15 -12.58
N MET A 141 4.44 16.22 -12.54
CA MET A 141 3.68 16.72 -11.39
C MET A 141 2.76 15.63 -10.84
N LEU A 142 2.88 15.37 -9.54
CA LEU A 142 1.90 14.59 -8.80
C LEU A 142 0.70 15.48 -8.47
N LYS A 143 -0.51 15.02 -8.79
CA LYS A 143 -1.77 15.73 -8.57
C LYS A 143 -2.71 14.88 -7.73
N LYS A 144 -3.61 15.54 -7.00
CA LYS A 144 -4.70 14.86 -6.29
C LYS A 144 -5.56 14.05 -7.25
N ALA A 145 -6.17 12.98 -6.72
CA ALA A 145 -7.15 12.19 -7.45
C ALA A 145 -8.38 12.99 -7.88
N ALA A 146 -9.14 12.46 -8.83
CA ALA A 146 -10.45 13.00 -9.18
C ALA A 146 -11.49 12.76 -8.07
N ASP A 147 -11.34 11.68 -7.31
CA ASP A 147 -12.13 11.37 -6.13
C ASP A 147 -11.44 11.96 -4.87
N PRO A 148 -11.97 13.05 -4.30
CA PRO A 148 -11.33 13.72 -3.16
C PRO A 148 -11.41 12.89 -1.86
N GLU A 149 -12.37 11.96 -1.75
CA GLU A 149 -12.51 11.10 -0.57
C GLU A 149 -11.51 9.94 -0.57
N LYS A 150 -10.93 9.65 -1.74
CA LYS A 150 -9.97 8.56 -1.94
C LYS A 150 -8.57 9.04 -2.29
N ASP A 151 -8.31 10.36 -2.27
CA ASP A 151 -7.01 10.90 -2.63
C ASP A 151 -5.87 10.34 -1.77
N GLN A 152 -4.89 9.77 -2.44
CA GLN A 152 -3.71 9.14 -1.82
C GLN A 152 -2.40 9.87 -2.22
N SER A 153 -2.49 11.06 -2.78
CA SER A 153 -1.30 11.80 -3.20
C SER A 153 -0.32 12.09 -2.06
N TYR A 154 -0.81 12.19 -0.82
CA TYR A 154 0.01 12.46 0.37
C TYR A 154 1.01 11.35 0.69
N VAL A 155 0.66 10.07 0.49
CA VAL A 155 1.60 8.94 0.70
C VAL A 155 2.60 8.78 -0.44
N LEU A 156 2.46 9.56 -1.51
CA LEU A 156 3.27 9.55 -2.72
C LEU A 156 4.15 10.82 -2.85
N ALA A 157 4.09 11.73 -1.89
CA ALA A 157 4.76 13.03 -1.95
C ALA A 157 6.30 12.95 -2.05
N TRP A 158 6.88 11.79 -1.79
CA TRP A 158 8.32 11.52 -1.85
C TRP A 158 8.81 11.01 -3.21
N LEU A 159 7.92 10.84 -4.20
CA LEU A 159 8.32 10.38 -5.52
C LEU A 159 9.20 11.43 -6.21
N THR A 160 10.33 10.96 -6.72
CA THR A 160 11.25 11.77 -7.51
C THR A 160 10.72 11.99 -8.94
N GLN A 161 11.33 12.92 -9.68
CA GLN A 161 10.96 13.16 -11.09
C GLN A 161 11.17 11.91 -11.96
N GLU A 162 12.24 11.16 -11.71
CA GLU A 162 12.49 9.88 -12.39
C GLU A 162 11.39 8.86 -12.08
N GLN A 163 11.03 8.70 -10.81
CA GLN A 163 9.98 7.79 -10.39
C GLN A 163 8.61 8.18 -10.97
N LEU A 164 8.28 9.48 -10.98
CA LEU A 164 7.03 9.96 -11.58
C LEU A 164 6.96 9.67 -13.08
N ALA A 165 8.08 9.83 -13.80
CA ALA A 165 8.14 9.53 -15.24
C ALA A 165 7.80 8.07 -15.56
N HIS A 166 8.24 7.14 -14.69
CA HIS A 166 8.10 5.69 -14.87
C HIS A 166 6.96 5.08 -14.03
N THR A 167 6.05 5.89 -13.52
CA THR A 167 4.90 5.45 -12.71
C THR A 167 3.58 5.71 -13.42
N ARG A 168 2.60 4.81 -13.23
CA ARG A 168 1.22 4.99 -13.69
C ARG A 168 0.24 4.73 -12.54
N PHE A 169 -0.75 5.61 -12.42
CA PHE A 169 -1.89 5.51 -11.51
C PHE A 169 -3.19 5.47 -12.31
N PRO A 170 -3.60 4.31 -12.84
CA PRO A 170 -4.76 4.22 -13.73
C PRO A 170 -6.07 4.68 -13.12
N LEU A 171 -6.18 4.61 -11.78
CA LEU A 171 -7.40 4.99 -11.06
C LEU A 171 -7.49 6.48 -10.73
N GLY A 172 -6.44 7.25 -10.99
CA GLY A 172 -6.38 8.64 -10.57
C GLY A 172 -7.47 9.56 -11.15
N GLY A 173 -8.05 9.17 -12.29
CA GLY A 173 -9.15 9.88 -12.94
C GLY A 173 -10.53 9.35 -12.61
N LEU A 174 -10.65 8.27 -11.82
CA LEU A 174 -11.91 7.59 -11.50
C LEU A 174 -12.35 7.88 -10.07
N ARG A 175 -13.68 7.78 -9.87
CA ARG A 175 -14.26 7.65 -8.54
C ARG A 175 -14.19 6.19 -8.08
N LYS A 176 -14.21 5.96 -6.78
CA LYS A 176 -14.19 4.61 -6.21
C LYS A 176 -15.37 3.75 -6.69
N SER A 177 -16.56 4.35 -6.82
CA SER A 177 -17.74 3.67 -7.35
C SER A 177 -17.57 3.20 -8.79
N GLU A 178 -16.88 3.97 -9.62
CA GLU A 178 -16.59 3.60 -11.00
C GLU A 178 -15.61 2.43 -11.07
N ALA A 179 -14.57 2.45 -10.23
CA ALA A 179 -13.64 1.32 -10.13
C ALA A 179 -14.35 0.03 -9.70
N ARG A 180 -15.26 0.09 -8.71
CA ARG A 180 -16.08 -1.08 -8.32
C ARG A 180 -16.98 -1.57 -9.44
N ALA A 181 -17.65 -0.67 -10.13
CA ALA A 181 -18.53 -1.03 -11.26
C ALA A 181 -17.73 -1.74 -12.39
N ILE A 182 -16.49 -1.33 -12.65
CA ILE A 182 -15.61 -2.01 -13.61
C ILE A 182 -15.28 -3.43 -13.11
N ALA A 183 -14.92 -3.60 -11.84
CA ALA A 183 -14.60 -4.91 -11.27
C ALA A 183 -15.81 -5.87 -11.33
N GLU A 184 -16.99 -5.38 -11.01
CA GLU A 184 -18.25 -6.14 -11.08
C GLU A 184 -18.60 -6.53 -12.51
N ALA A 185 -18.51 -5.59 -13.46
CA ALA A 185 -18.80 -5.84 -14.87
C ALA A 185 -17.88 -6.90 -15.49
N HIS A 186 -16.65 -7.04 -14.97
CA HIS A 186 -15.68 -8.04 -15.42
C HIS A 186 -15.66 -9.31 -14.54
N GLY A 187 -16.51 -9.41 -13.53
CA GLY A 187 -16.64 -10.60 -12.69
C GLY A 187 -15.42 -10.90 -11.83
N PHE A 188 -14.64 -9.89 -11.43
CA PHE A 188 -13.47 -10.11 -10.59
C PHE A 188 -13.87 -10.68 -9.21
N CYS A 189 -13.19 -11.72 -8.76
CA CYS A 189 -13.50 -12.42 -7.51
C CYS A 189 -13.51 -11.49 -6.30
N ASN A 190 -12.73 -10.41 -6.34
CA ASN A 190 -12.58 -9.42 -5.27
C ASN A 190 -13.42 -8.14 -5.45
N ALA A 191 -14.37 -8.10 -6.42
CA ALA A 191 -15.16 -6.90 -6.71
C ALA A 191 -15.90 -6.33 -5.48
N HIS A 192 -16.38 -7.21 -4.59
CA HIS A 192 -17.09 -6.83 -3.36
C HIS A 192 -16.22 -6.74 -2.11
N LYS A 193 -14.92 -6.93 -2.25
CA LYS A 193 -13.98 -6.88 -1.13
C LYS A 193 -13.96 -5.49 -0.50
N HIS A 194 -13.97 -5.43 0.83
CA HIS A 194 -13.84 -4.17 1.55
C HIS A 194 -12.46 -3.54 1.34
N ASP A 195 -12.41 -2.21 1.33
CA ASP A 195 -11.13 -1.49 1.28
C ASP A 195 -10.36 -1.74 2.59
N SER A 196 -9.05 -1.87 2.48
CA SER A 196 -8.18 -1.82 3.67
C SER A 196 -8.25 -0.41 4.26
N GLN A 197 -8.77 -0.31 5.51
CA GLN A 197 -9.02 0.98 6.14
C GLN A 197 -7.94 1.39 7.13
N ASP A 198 -7.05 0.46 7.52
CA ASP A 198 -6.05 0.68 8.56
C ASP A 198 -4.66 0.21 8.12
N ILE A 199 -3.69 0.34 9.02
CA ILE A 199 -2.32 -0.12 8.83
C ILE A 199 -2.32 -1.64 8.64
N CYS A 200 -1.77 -2.11 7.52
CA CYS A 200 -1.92 -3.50 7.08
C CYS A 200 -1.35 -4.55 8.06
N PHE A 201 -0.41 -4.18 8.93
CA PHE A 201 0.16 -5.06 9.95
C PHE A 201 -0.43 -4.84 11.36
N VAL A 202 -1.42 -3.93 11.51
CA VAL A 202 -2.21 -3.72 12.73
C VAL A 202 -3.70 -3.69 12.34
N PRO A 203 -4.24 -4.82 11.84
CA PRO A 203 -5.55 -4.85 11.21
C PRO A 203 -6.73 -4.65 12.16
N ASP A 204 -6.52 -4.82 13.46
CA ASP A 204 -7.52 -4.60 14.51
C ASP A 204 -7.45 -3.20 15.13
N GLY A 205 -6.49 -2.37 14.69
CA GLY A 205 -6.28 -1.02 15.22
C GLY A 205 -5.77 -0.97 16.66
N ASP A 206 -5.39 -2.11 17.25
CA ASP A 206 -4.81 -2.15 18.60
C ASP A 206 -3.29 -1.93 18.55
N TYR A 207 -2.91 -0.66 18.37
CA TYR A 207 -1.50 -0.25 18.31
C TYR A 207 -0.75 -0.53 19.61
N ALA A 208 -1.40 -0.40 20.76
CA ALA A 208 -0.77 -0.63 22.05
C ALA A 208 -0.37 -2.11 22.20
N ARG A 209 -1.29 -3.02 21.88
CA ARG A 209 -1.01 -4.46 21.88
C ARG A 209 0.08 -4.81 20.88
N PHE A 210 0.01 -4.29 19.65
CA PHE A 210 1.05 -4.50 18.65
C PHE A 210 2.43 -4.06 19.14
N MET A 211 2.50 -2.88 19.78
CA MET A 211 3.75 -2.36 20.33
C MET A 211 4.31 -3.22 21.45
N GLU A 212 3.45 -3.71 22.37
CA GLU A 212 3.84 -4.61 23.45
C GLU A 212 4.34 -5.96 22.89
N ASP A 213 3.60 -6.56 21.97
CA ASP A 213 3.95 -7.86 21.35
C ASP A 213 5.26 -7.77 20.58
N PHE A 214 5.44 -6.70 19.78
CA PHE A 214 6.63 -6.52 18.96
C PHE A 214 7.88 -6.19 19.78
N THR A 215 7.75 -5.39 20.83
CA THR A 215 8.90 -4.92 21.63
C THR A 215 9.20 -5.80 22.83
N GLY A 216 8.26 -6.63 23.27
CA GLY A 216 8.30 -7.34 24.54
C GLY A 216 8.27 -6.42 25.76
N LYS A 217 7.88 -5.15 25.59
CA LYS A 217 7.83 -4.14 26.67
C LYS A 217 6.38 -3.87 27.03
N HIS A 218 6.12 -3.80 28.31
CA HIS A 218 4.84 -3.30 28.82
C HIS A 218 4.89 -1.78 28.99
N TYR A 219 3.88 -1.08 28.54
CA TYR A 219 3.71 0.37 28.68
C TYR A 219 2.73 0.65 29.83
N PRO A 220 3.22 1.06 31.03
CA PRO A 220 2.39 1.19 32.19
C PRO A 220 1.38 2.34 32.05
N ALA A 221 0.24 2.18 32.70
CA ALA A 221 -0.72 3.26 32.87
C ALA A 221 -0.09 4.44 33.63
N GLY A 222 -0.54 5.64 33.31
CA GLY A 222 -0.03 6.87 33.92
C GLY A 222 -1.04 8.01 33.88
N ASP A 223 -0.63 9.15 34.38
CA ASP A 223 -1.46 10.34 34.44
C ASP A 223 -1.14 11.34 33.35
N PHE A 224 -2.17 11.97 32.80
CA PHE A 224 -2.03 13.21 32.03
C PHE A 224 -1.94 14.39 32.99
N LEU A 225 -0.89 15.19 32.83
CA LEU A 225 -0.66 16.37 33.67
C LEU A 225 -0.85 17.66 32.85
N ASP A 226 -1.45 18.69 33.47
CA ASP A 226 -1.44 20.05 32.88
C ASP A 226 -0.09 20.73 33.15
N GLU A 227 0.07 21.95 32.62
CA GLU A 227 1.29 22.76 32.79
C GLU A 227 1.63 23.09 34.26
N SER A 228 0.65 23.00 35.16
CA SER A 228 0.84 23.20 36.60
C SER A 228 1.20 21.91 37.34
N GLY A 229 1.24 20.74 36.63
CA GLY A 229 1.47 19.44 37.23
C GLY A 229 0.22 18.78 37.86
N ARG A 230 -0.97 19.33 37.63
CA ARG A 230 -2.22 18.75 38.11
C ARG A 230 -2.67 17.63 37.18
N VAL A 231 -3.13 16.52 37.78
CA VAL A 231 -3.70 15.39 37.02
C VAL A 231 -5.01 15.83 36.35
N VAL A 232 -5.11 15.72 35.05
CA VAL A 232 -6.27 16.04 34.23
C VAL A 232 -6.91 14.82 33.55
N GLY A 233 -6.29 13.66 33.70
CA GLY A 233 -6.80 12.38 33.19
C GLY A 233 -5.78 11.26 33.39
N THR A 234 -6.12 10.05 32.91
CA THR A 234 -5.25 8.86 32.98
C THR A 234 -5.19 8.20 31.62
N HIS A 235 -4.08 7.52 31.30
CA HIS A 235 -3.90 6.69 30.12
C HIS A 235 -3.52 5.26 30.51
N ASN A 236 -3.80 4.29 29.64
CA ASN A 236 -3.51 2.85 29.85
C ASN A 236 -2.16 2.42 29.24
N GLY A 237 -1.25 3.34 29.10
CA GLY A 237 0.05 3.19 28.43
C GLY A 237 0.25 4.34 27.45
N ALA A 238 1.42 4.96 27.47
CA ALA A 238 1.80 5.97 26.50
C ALA A 238 2.54 5.27 25.34
N VAL A 239 1.83 5.08 24.24
CA VAL A 239 2.34 4.52 22.97
C VAL A 239 2.07 5.50 21.87
#